data_a467067dfa995a784b505ee7bbbc20c1
#
_entry.id   a467067dfa995a784b505ee7bbbc20c1
#
_cell.length_a   1.000
_cell.length_b   1.000
_cell.length_c   1.000
_cell.angle_alpha   90.00
_cell.angle_beta   90.00
_cell.angle_gamma   90.00
#
_symmetry.space_group_name_H-M   'P 1'
#
loop_
_entity.id
_entity.type
_entity.pdbx_description
1 polymer ?
#
loop_
_entity_poly.entity_id
_entity_poly.type
_entity_poly.pdbx_seq_one_letter_code
_entity_poly.pdbx_strand_id
1 'polypeptide(L)'
;RDRLRSRGLGDVYKRQVWRTLLRARAIENQAYVLGVNRTGDDPRLHYSGDSAVIGCKGETLAEAGEGQRLLTARLDMDELRRFREKFPAWRDADDFDLK
;
A
#
# COMPACT_ATOMS: atom_id res chain seq x y z
N ARG A 1 -6.44 27.61 -14.41
CA ARG A 1 -6.10 27.99 -13.04
C ARG A 1 -6.85 27.14 -12.03
N ASP A 2 -8.15 27.11 -12.08
CA ASP A 2 -8.95 26.26 -11.19
C ASP A 2 -8.66 24.79 -11.39
N ARG A 3 -8.39 24.41 -12.62
CA ARG A 3 -8.05 23.06 -12.98
C ARG A 3 -6.75 22.60 -12.33
N LEU A 4 -5.72 23.45 -12.33
CA LEU A 4 -4.45 23.14 -11.68
C LEU A 4 -4.61 23.06 -10.17
N ARG A 5 -5.38 23.94 -9.61
CA ARG A 5 -5.65 23.99 -8.19
C ARG A 5 -6.41 22.76 -7.72
N SER A 6 -7.46 22.38 -8.46
CA SER A 6 -8.23 21.20 -8.20
C SER A 6 -7.37 19.94 -8.31
N ARG A 7 -6.53 19.88 -9.32
CA ARG A 7 -5.59 18.79 -9.54
C ARG A 7 -4.62 18.62 -8.37
N GLY A 8 -4.05 19.72 -7.87
CA GLY A 8 -3.14 19.66 -6.73
C GLY A 8 -3.78 19.13 -5.47
N LEU A 9 -4.99 19.60 -5.16
CA LEU A 9 -5.74 19.15 -4.00
C LEU A 9 -6.17 17.68 -4.16
N GLY A 10 -6.61 17.31 -5.37
CA GLY A 10 -6.99 15.95 -5.68
C GLY A 10 -5.83 14.98 -5.57
N ASP A 11 -4.65 15.39 -6.02
CA ASP A 11 -3.45 14.56 -5.94
C ASP A 11 -3.03 14.29 -4.50
N VAL A 12 -3.06 15.31 -3.64
CA VAL A 12 -2.75 15.13 -2.21
C VAL A 12 -3.71 14.14 -1.57
N TYR A 13 -4.99 14.28 -1.85
CA TYR A 13 -6.02 13.38 -1.33
C TYR A 13 -5.80 11.94 -1.82
N LYS A 14 -5.57 11.77 -3.12
CA LYS A 14 -5.34 10.45 -3.72
C LYS A 14 -4.12 9.76 -3.13
N ARG A 15 -3.04 10.51 -2.89
CA ARG A 15 -1.83 9.95 -2.32
C ARG A 15 -2.07 9.47 -0.89
N GLN A 16 -2.82 10.22 -0.11
CA GLN A 16 -3.17 9.83 1.25
C GLN A 16 -4.04 8.57 1.28
N VAL A 17 -5.04 8.51 0.41
CA VAL A 17 -5.91 7.35 0.28
C VAL A 17 -5.12 6.11 -0.13
N TRP A 18 -4.25 6.26 -1.12
CA TRP A 18 -3.40 5.18 -1.61
C TRP A 18 -2.55 4.58 -0.49
N ARG A 19 -1.85 5.42 0.24
CA ARG A 19 -0.99 4.98 1.35
C ARG A 19 -1.80 4.31 2.46
N THR A 20 -2.93 4.90 2.81
CA THR A 20 -3.80 4.38 3.85
C THR A 20 -4.34 3.01 3.48
N LEU A 21 -4.80 2.85 2.23
CA LEU A 21 -5.34 1.57 1.77
C LEU A 21 -4.29 0.47 1.73
N LEU A 22 -3.07 0.79 1.28
CA LEU A 22 -1.99 -0.20 1.27
C LEU A 22 -1.69 -0.70 2.68
N ARG A 23 -1.61 0.19 3.64
CA ARG A 23 -1.35 -0.15 5.03
C ARG A 23 -2.50 -0.97 5.63
N ALA A 24 -3.73 -0.57 5.37
CA ALA A 24 -4.90 -1.28 5.85
C ALA A 24 -4.93 -2.72 5.32
N ARG A 25 -4.65 -2.89 4.05
CA ARG A 25 -4.62 -4.22 3.43
C ARG A 25 -3.53 -5.11 4.02
N ALA A 26 -2.36 -4.53 4.28
CA ALA A 26 -1.27 -5.28 4.90
C ALA A 26 -1.68 -5.76 6.31
N ILE A 27 -2.28 -4.89 7.08
CA ILE A 27 -2.71 -5.19 8.45
C ILE A 27 -3.84 -6.22 8.46
N GLU A 28 -4.89 -5.99 7.66
CA GLU A 28 -6.04 -6.89 7.59
C GLU A 28 -5.66 -8.30 7.19
N ASN A 29 -4.79 -8.42 6.21
CA ASN A 29 -4.42 -9.71 5.64
C ASN A 29 -3.18 -10.31 6.29
N GLN A 30 -2.54 -9.60 7.20
CA GLN A 30 -1.28 -10.02 7.80
C GLN A 30 -0.29 -10.46 6.73
N ALA A 31 -0.05 -9.57 5.77
CA ALA A 31 0.74 -9.87 4.58
C ALA A 31 1.61 -8.69 4.21
N TYR A 32 2.68 -8.98 3.48
CA TYR A 32 3.42 -7.92 2.79
C TYR A 32 2.58 -7.44 1.62
N VAL A 33 2.58 -6.13 1.38
CA VAL A 33 1.86 -5.54 0.25
C VAL A 33 2.84 -4.75 -0.60
N LEU A 34 2.87 -5.07 -1.88
CA LEU A 34 3.64 -4.32 -2.86
C LEU A 34 2.64 -3.53 -3.71
N GLY A 35 2.57 -2.24 -3.45
CA GLY A 35 1.72 -1.34 -4.23
C GLY A 35 2.52 -0.68 -5.33
N VAL A 36 2.26 -1.07 -6.56
CA VAL A 36 2.95 -0.53 -7.72
C VAL A 36 2.01 0.41 -8.46
N ASN A 37 2.46 1.63 -8.68
CA ASN A 37 1.67 2.62 -9.38
C ASN A 37 2.51 3.31 -10.44
N ARG A 38 1.86 3.76 -11.50
CA ARG A 38 2.56 4.46 -12.58
C ARG A 38 2.85 5.91 -12.19
N THR A 39 3.81 6.50 -12.86
CA THR A 39 4.11 7.93 -12.77
C THR A 39 3.79 8.59 -14.09
N GLY A 40 3.79 9.92 -14.09
CA GLY A 40 3.63 10.71 -15.29
C GLY A 40 2.21 11.23 -15.47
N ASP A 41 1.99 11.83 -16.64
CA ASP A 41 0.71 12.44 -16.97
C ASP A 41 0.11 11.80 -18.21
N ASP A 42 -1.19 11.68 -18.24
CA ASP A 42 -1.94 11.52 -19.48
C ASP A 42 -2.81 12.75 -19.68
N PRO A 43 -3.58 12.87 -20.78
CA PRO A 43 -4.36 14.09 -21.04
C PRO A 43 -5.36 14.46 -19.96
N ARG A 44 -5.76 13.53 -19.11
CA ARG A 44 -6.79 13.75 -18.09
C ARG A 44 -6.32 13.60 -16.67
N LEU A 45 -5.28 12.79 -16.44
CA LEU A 45 -4.88 12.40 -15.10
C LEU A 45 -3.39 12.59 -14.88
N HIS A 46 -3.07 12.90 -13.66
CA HIS A 46 -1.70 12.90 -13.17
C HIS A 46 -1.52 11.67 -12.27
N TYR A 47 -0.43 10.95 -12.49
CA TYR A 47 -0.08 9.79 -11.69
C TYR A 47 1.18 10.10 -10.88
N SER A 48 1.03 10.22 -9.58
CA SER A 48 2.14 10.58 -8.71
C SER A 48 3.13 9.44 -8.47
N GLY A 49 2.71 8.21 -8.72
CA GLY A 49 3.53 7.06 -8.43
C GLY A 49 3.27 6.57 -7.01
N ASP A 50 4.15 6.92 -6.09
CA ASP A 50 4.06 6.50 -4.68
C ASP A 50 4.00 4.99 -4.50
N SER A 51 4.71 4.25 -5.35
CA SER A 51 4.87 2.82 -5.17
C SER A 51 5.51 2.55 -3.82
N ALA A 52 5.10 1.49 -3.16
CA ALA A 52 5.57 1.23 -1.81
C ALA A 52 5.54 -0.27 -1.50
N VAL A 53 6.39 -0.66 -0.57
CA VAL A 53 6.39 -2.00 0.02
C VAL A 53 6.04 -1.83 1.49
N ILE A 54 4.97 -2.49 1.90
CA ILE A 54 4.42 -2.38 3.26
C ILE A 54 4.58 -3.72 3.95
N GLY A 55 5.07 -3.68 5.19
CA GLY A 55 5.21 -4.87 6.00
C GLY A 55 3.89 -5.37 6.59
N CYS A 56 3.90 -6.58 7.08
CA CYS A 56 2.68 -7.25 7.57
C CYS A 56 2.05 -6.59 8.81
N LYS A 57 2.77 -5.70 9.45
CA LYS A 57 2.24 -4.90 10.58
C LYS A 57 1.88 -3.48 10.19
N GLY A 58 1.95 -3.16 8.89
CA GLY A 58 1.64 -1.85 8.37
C GLY A 58 2.82 -0.88 8.28
N GLU A 59 4.04 -1.34 8.60
CA GLU A 59 5.23 -0.49 8.49
C GLU A 59 5.65 -0.30 7.04
N THR A 60 6.14 0.88 6.70
CA THR A 60 6.66 1.16 5.36
C THR A 60 8.10 0.67 5.26
N LEU A 61 8.33 -0.34 4.41
CA LEU A 61 9.67 -0.89 4.19
C LEU A 61 10.43 -0.16 3.11
N ALA A 62 9.74 0.27 2.07
CA ALA A 62 10.33 1.06 0.99
C ALA A 62 9.25 1.90 0.34
N GLU A 63 9.61 3.07 -0.15
CA GLU A 63 8.67 4.03 -0.70
C GLU A 63 9.35 4.86 -1.79
N ALA A 64 8.68 5.00 -2.93
CA ALA A 64 9.23 5.75 -4.05
C ALA A 64 8.96 7.26 -4.00
N GLY A 65 7.83 7.65 -3.44
CA GLY A 65 7.36 9.01 -3.55
C GLY A 65 6.96 9.32 -4.99
N GLU A 66 7.08 10.57 -5.38
CA GLU A 66 6.79 10.98 -6.76
C GLU A 66 7.93 10.60 -7.69
N GLY A 67 7.58 10.29 -8.93
CA GLY A 67 8.52 10.00 -9.99
C GLY A 67 8.87 8.54 -10.08
N GLN A 68 9.68 8.24 -11.11
CA GLN A 68 10.14 6.87 -11.35
C GLN A 68 11.30 6.54 -10.44
N ARG A 69 11.24 5.37 -9.82
CA ARG A 69 12.29 4.92 -8.93
C ARG A 69 12.27 3.41 -8.81
N LEU A 70 13.44 2.80 -8.80
CA LEU A 70 13.57 1.39 -8.47
C LEU A 70 13.50 1.23 -6.95
N LEU A 71 12.60 0.40 -6.48
CA LEU A 71 12.50 0.07 -5.07
C LEU A 71 12.96 -1.34 -4.82
N THR A 72 13.71 -1.53 -3.75
CA THR A 72 14.06 -2.85 -3.27
C THR A 72 13.71 -2.95 -1.79
N ALA A 73 13.25 -4.12 -1.38
CA ALA A 73 12.96 -4.36 0.02
C ALA A 73 13.21 -5.84 0.32
N ARG A 74 13.58 -6.10 1.56
CA ARG A 74 13.76 -7.47 2.02
C ARG A 74 12.46 -7.92 2.68
N LEU A 75 11.94 -9.05 2.26
CA LEU A 75 10.76 -9.66 2.83
C LEU A 75 11.20 -10.86 3.67
N ASP A 76 10.90 -10.85 4.95
CA ASP A 76 11.26 -11.94 5.84
C ASP A 76 10.01 -12.84 6.03
N MET A 77 10.00 -13.94 5.31
CA MET A 77 8.86 -14.86 5.34
C MET A 77 8.77 -15.62 6.66
N ASP A 78 9.87 -15.80 7.35
CA ASP A 78 9.86 -16.44 8.67
C ASP A 78 9.23 -15.50 9.71
N GLU A 79 9.54 -14.23 9.64
CA GLU A 79 8.90 -13.23 10.49
C GLU A 79 7.39 -13.18 10.24
N LEU A 80 6.98 -13.21 8.99
CA LEU A 80 5.57 -13.23 8.62
C LEU A 80 4.87 -14.45 9.21
N ARG A 81 5.50 -15.60 9.09
CA ARG A 81 4.94 -16.86 9.61
C ARG A 81 4.79 -16.80 11.12
N ARG A 82 5.83 -16.33 11.82
CA ARG A 82 5.79 -16.18 13.28
C ARG A 82 4.70 -15.22 13.71
N PHE A 83 4.53 -14.12 12.98
CA PHE A 83 3.51 -13.13 13.29
C PHE A 83 2.11 -13.72 13.13
N ARG A 84 1.88 -14.47 12.06
CA ARG A 84 0.59 -15.12 11.82
C ARG A 84 0.27 -16.20 12.84
N GLU A 85 1.25 -16.93 13.29
CA GLU A 85 1.07 -17.94 14.32
C GLU A 85 0.72 -17.33 15.67
N LYS A 86 1.34 -16.18 15.98
CA LYS A 86 1.10 -15.48 17.24
C LYS A 86 -0.26 -14.78 17.26
N PHE A 87 -0.70 -14.27 16.13
CA PHE A 87 -1.96 -13.54 16.00
C PHE A 87 -2.78 -14.11 14.83
N PRO A 88 -3.44 -15.25 15.00
CA PRO A 88 -4.07 -15.99 13.88
C PRO A 88 -5.43 -15.41 13.46
N ALA A 89 -5.47 -14.14 13.07
CA ALA A 89 -6.69 -13.47 12.65
C ALA A 89 -7.33 -14.14 11.44
N TRP A 90 -6.52 -14.72 10.55
CA TRP A 90 -6.99 -15.43 9.36
C TRP A 90 -7.83 -16.66 9.70
N ARG A 91 -7.59 -17.28 10.83
CA ARG A 91 -8.38 -18.45 11.28
C ARG A 91 -9.80 -18.05 11.64
N ASP A 92 -9.96 -16.88 12.21
CA ASP A 92 -11.27 -16.37 12.57
C ASP A 92 -12.11 -16.09 11.32
N ALA A 93 -11.47 -15.59 10.26
CA ALA A 93 -12.13 -15.36 8.99
C ALA A 93 -12.59 -16.68 8.36
N ASP A 94 -11.75 -17.71 8.40
CA ASP A 94 -12.10 -19.03 7.86
C ASP A 94 -13.27 -19.65 8.60
N ASP A 95 -13.27 -19.56 9.93
CA ASP A 95 -14.37 -20.06 10.74
C ASP A 95 -15.68 -19.35 10.42
N PHE A 96 -15.60 -18.06 10.16
CA PHE A 96 -16.76 -17.28 9.77
C PHE A 96 -17.33 -17.73 8.44
N ASP A 97 -16.49 -18.03 7.48
CA ASP A 97 -16.90 -18.46 6.15
C ASP A 97 -17.60 -19.83 6.16
N LEU A 98 -17.25 -20.68 7.09
CA LEU A 98 -17.85 -22.00 7.23
C LEU A 98 -19.27 -21.98 7.76
N LYS A 99 -19.70 -20.89 8.32
CA LYS A 99 -21.03 -20.73 8.85
C LYS A 99 -22.00 -20.21 7.80
#